data_91031b72eff551f81c29d73fcb213884
#
_entry.id   91031b72eff551f81c29d73fcb213884
#
_cell.length_a   1.000
_cell.length_b   1.000
_cell.length_c   1.000
_cell.angle_alpha   90.00
_cell.angle_beta   90.00
_cell.angle_gamma   90.00
#
_symmetry.space_group_name_H-M   'P 1'
#
loop_
_entity.id
_entity.type
_entity.pdbx_description
1 polymer ?
#
loop_
_entity_poly.entity_id
_entity_poly.type
_entity_poly.pdbx_seq_one_letter_code
_entity_poly.pdbx_strand_id
1 'polypeptide(L)'
;MKKFFLILSLFSLCLADDLSKALEYEKKGDYKRAMQIYKNIALKNQTPTLNIAQTPNSNEIAVKQKESKSTKIPTTKEQKREKDNFSKIALANYLGDESAFNPLGISSYKMNYFLPFSHTNKKLSDSKNEVKFQISIKKRLFENLLGLDEKYYLGYTQTSWWQLYKHSSPFRENSYQPEFFVDFPIHFDGYDYFNNLRLGFLHESNGRDDDHEQSRSWNRLYASTTFLYKRFLIVPRIWYRINEDGGSDDNPAMEHYMGNFDVNLGYLGNDFFINTMLRNNLNFSRNKGAVQVDVGYDIFNNGIYYYVQYFNGYGDSLIDYNKRLERISMGFLISY
;
A
#
# COMPACT_ATOMS: atom_id res chain seq x y z
N MET A 1 13.82 16.36 -29.94
CA MET A 1 12.88 17.00 -28.97
C MET A 1 11.65 17.66 -29.60
N LYS A 2 11.76 18.44 -30.70
CA LYS A 2 10.60 19.11 -31.34
C LYS A 2 9.52 18.16 -31.91
N LYS A 3 9.87 16.96 -32.39
CA LYS A 3 8.88 15.98 -32.93
C LYS A 3 8.09 15.24 -31.84
N PHE A 4 8.64 15.12 -30.61
CA PHE A 4 7.97 14.47 -29.49
C PHE A 4 6.86 15.37 -28.90
N PHE A 5 7.10 16.68 -28.85
CA PHE A 5 6.10 17.67 -28.41
C PHE A 5 4.91 17.79 -29.38
N LEU A 6 5.13 17.59 -30.68
CA LEU A 6 4.06 17.68 -31.70
C LEU A 6 3.08 16.50 -31.62
N ILE A 7 3.57 15.29 -31.29
CA ILE A 7 2.73 14.09 -31.17
C ILE A 7 1.90 14.17 -29.88
N LEU A 8 2.46 14.67 -28.77
CA LEU A 8 1.71 14.84 -27.52
C LEU A 8 0.60 15.90 -27.64
N SER A 9 0.82 16.97 -28.42
CA SER A 9 -0.19 18.01 -28.64
C SER A 9 -1.35 17.57 -29.55
N LEU A 10 -1.08 16.72 -30.54
CA LEU A 10 -2.11 16.17 -31.41
C LEU A 10 -3.00 15.13 -30.70
N PHE A 11 -2.42 14.32 -29.79
CA PHE A 11 -3.18 13.36 -28.98
C PHE A 11 -4.11 14.06 -27.97
N SER A 12 -3.67 15.16 -27.37
CA SER A 12 -4.47 15.93 -26.41
C SER A 12 -5.64 16.67 -27.08
N LEU A 13 -5.49 17.13 -28.33
CA LEU A 13 -6.54 17.79 -29.08
C LEU A 13 -7.66 16.82 -29.50
N CYS A 14 -7.33 15.60 -29.91
CA CYS A 14 -8.32 14.60 -30.32
C CYS A 14 -9.16 14.10 -29.13
N LEU A 15 -8.55 13.96 -27.95
CA LEU A 15 -9.26 13.58 -26.71
C LEU A 15 -10.19 14.69 -26.22
N ALA A 16 -9.81 15.95 -26.36
CA ALA A 16 -10.62 17.10 -25.98
C ALA A 16 -11.89 17.24 -26.84
N ASP A 17 -11.80 16.90 -28.14
CA ASP A 17 -12.95 16.95 -29.07
C ASP A 17 -13.97 15.83 -28.80
N ASP A 18 -13.52 14.59 -28.56
CA ASP A 18 -14.39 13.47 -28.19
C ASP A 18 -15.06 13.72 -26.83
N LEU A 19 -14.36 14.29 -25.86
CA LEU A 19 -14.91 14.63 -24.54
C LEU A 19 -15.96 15.75 -24.62
N SER A 20 -15.72 16.77 -25.46
CA SER A 20 -16.66 17.87 -25.65
C SER A 20 -17.96 17.41 -26.29
N LYS A 21 -17.90 16.47 -27.28
CA LYS A 21 -19.07 15.83 -27.87
C LYS A 21 -19.88 14.99 -26.89
N ALA A 22 -19.20 14.25 -26.01
CA ALA A 22 -19.89 13.47 -24.99
C ALA A 22 -20.67 14.37 -24.02
N LEU A 23 -20.07 15.47 -23.57
CA LEU A 23 -20.73 16.48 -22.71
C LEU A 23 -21.92 17.19 -23.41
N GLU A 24 -21.84 17.40 -24.71
CA GLU A 24 -22.94 17.98 -25.48
C GLU A 24 -24.16 17.03 -25.55
N TYR A 25 -23.94 15.73 -25.77
CA TYR A 25 -25.01 14.72 -25.75
C TYR A 25 -25.62 14.59 -24.35
N GLU A 26 -24.80 14.65 -23.30
CA GLU A 26 -25.27 14.61 -21.91
C GLU A 26 -26.17 15.82 -21.59
N LYS A 27 -25.78 17.04 -22.01
CA LYS A 27 -26.61 18.25 -21.87
C LYS A 27 -27.95 18.17 -22.65
N LYS A 28 -27.99 17.41 -23.75
CA LYS A 28 -29.20 17.16 -24.54
C LYS A 28 -30.06 16.02 -23.99
N GLY A 29 -29.66 15.36 -22.90
CA GLY A 29 -30.34 14.23 -22.28
C GLY A 29 -30.14 12.88 -23.01
N ASP A 30 -29.29 12.84 -24.03
CA ASP A 30 -28.96 11.61 -24.76
C ASP A 30 -27.80 10.86 -24.09
N TYR A 31 -28.09 10.35 -22.89
CA TYR A 31 -27.12 9.62 -22.09
C TYR A 31 -26.55 8.37 -22.76
N LYS A 32 -27.33 7.75 -23.65
CA LYS A 32 -26.89 6.55 -24.38
C LYS A 32 -25.74 6.85 -25.34
N ARG A 33 -25.79 7.93 -26.08
CA ARG A 33 -24.71 8.37 -26.97
C ARG A 33 -23.53 8.92 -26.21
N ALA A 34 -23.77 9.70 -25.15
CA ALA A 34 -22.71 10.18 -24.28
C ALA A 34 -21.90 9.01 -23.71
N MET A 35 -22.58 7.99 -23.16
CA MET A 35 -21.93 6.80 -22.60
C MET A 35 -21.12 6.01 -23.65
N GLN A 36 -21.58 5.95 -24.89
CA GLN A 36 -20.86 5.26 -25.95
C GLN A 36 -19.57 5.96 -26.33
N ILE A 37 -19.55 7.29 -26.31
CA ILE A 37 -18.32 8.09 -26.55
C ILE A 37 -17.37 7.95 -25.39
N TYR A 38 -17.81 8.02 -24.14
CA TYR A 38 -16.96 7.78 -22.95
C TYR A 38 -16.33 6.38 -22.98
N LYS A 39 -17.09 5.36 -23.37
CA LYS A 39 -16.58 4.00 -23.53
C LYS A 39 -15.51 3.90 -24.62
N ASN A 40 -15.69 4.59 -25.74
CA ASN A 40 -14.69 4.62 -26.82
C ASN A 40 -13.41 5.37 -26.40
N ILE A 41 -13.52 6.45 -25.63
CA ILE A 41 -12.37 7.15 -25.04
C ILE A 41 -11.60 6.22 -24.10
N ALA A 42 -12.30 5.48 -23.24
CA ALA A 42 -11.69 4.52 -22.32
C ALA A 42 -10.99 3.37 -23.05
N LEU A 43 -11.57 2.87 -24.15
CA LEU A 43 -10.98 1.79 -24.97
C LEU A 43 -9.77 2.28 -25.80
N LYS A 44 -9.76 3.52 -26.26
CA LYS A 44 -8.60 4.12 -26.97
C LYS A 44 -7.38 4.31 -26.05
N ASN A 45 -7.59 4.39 -24.76
CA ASN A 45 -6.53 4.52 -23.75
C ASN A 45 -5.98 3.16 -23.27
N GLN A 46 -6.52 2.03 -23.77
CA GLN A 46 -5.91 0.71 -23.58
C GLN A 46 -4.93 0.47 -24.72
N THR A 47 -3.66 0.31 -24.43
CA THR A 47 -2.56 0.02 -25.35
C THR A 47 -2.91 -1.18 -26.26
N PRO A 48 -2.63 -1.14 -27.57
CA PRO A 48 -2.97 -2.24 -28.48
C PRO A 48 -2.08 -3.46 -28.20
N THR A 49 -2.69 -4.53 -27.75
CA THR A 49 -2.09 -5.86 -27.79
C THR A 49 -1.92 -6.27 -29.25
N LEU A 50 -0.70 -6.53 -29.67
CA LEU A 50 -0.36 -7.04 -31.00
C LEU A 50 -1.07 -8.37 -31.24
N ASN A 51 -2.09 -8.36 -32.08
CA ASN A 51 -2.72 -9.56 -32.62
C ASN A 51 -1.81 -10.19 -33.69
N ILE A 52 -1.19 -11.32 -33.34
CA ILE A 52 -0.59 -12.22 -34.34
C ILE A 52 -1.73 -12.97 -35.02
N ALA A 53 -1.78 -12.86 -36.33
CA ALA A 53 -2.77 -13.44 -37.21
C ALA A 53 -2.89 -14.97 -37.08
N GLN A 54 -4.10 -15.44 -36.84
CA GLN A 54 -4.46 -16.85 -37.02
C GLN A 54 -5.00 -17.07 -38.45
N THR A 55 -4.37 -17.95 -39.21
CA THR A 55 -4.93 -18.55 -40.42
C THR A 55 -5.77 -19.78 -40.05
N PRO A 56 -6.88 -20.02 -40.77
CA PRO A 56 -7.77 -21.12 -40.43
C PRO A 56 -7.39 -22.42 -41.17
N ASN A 57 -7.50 -23.55 -40.48
CA ASN A 57 -7.82 -24.79 -41.19
C ASN A 57 -8.58 -25.80 -40.34
N SER A 58 -9.63 -26.27 -40.92
CA SER A 58 -10.56 -27.30 -40.51
C SER A 58 -9.93 -28.68 -40.37
N ASN A 59 -10.37 -29.49 -39.40
CA ASN A 59 -10.97 -30.81 -39.68
C ASN A 59 -11.43 -31.48 -38.38
N GLU A 60 -12.67 -31.94 -38.40
CA GLU A 60 -13.32 -32.84 -37.45
C GLU A 60 -12.65 -34.19 -37.35
N ILE A 61 -12.49 -34.74 -36.16
CA ILE A 61 -12.59 -36.20 -35.92
C ILE A 61 -13.16 -36.41 -34.52
N ALA A 62 -14.31 -37.07 -34.46
CA ALA A 62 -14.94 -37.60 -33.26
C ALA A 62 -14.24 -38.88 -32.77
N VAL A 63 -13.90 -38.97 -31.50
CA VAL A 63 -13.61 -40.28 -30.85
C VAL A 63 -14.13 -40.33 -29.41
N LYS A 64 -14.90 -41.36 -29.20
CA LYS A 64 -15.62 -41.95 -28.08
C LYS A 64 -15.04 -41.71 -26.65
N GLN A 65 -15.99 -41.47 -25.77
CA GLN A 65 -15.92 -41.58 -24.31
C GLN A 65 -15.46 -42.96 -23.84
N LYS A 66 -14.58 -42.95 -22.85
CA LYS A 66 -14.40 -44.06 -21.92
C LYS A 66 -14.36 -43.51 -20.49
N GLU A 67 -15.35 -43.89 -19.70
CA GLU A 67 -15.48 -43.55 -18.28
C GLU A 67 -14.32 -44.14 -17.49
N SER A 68 -13.72 -43.33 -16.64
CA SER A 68 -12.87 -43.75 -15.53
C SER A 68 -13.13 -42.92 -14.29
N LYS A 69 -13.29 -43.58 -13.18
CA LYS A 69 -13.74 -43.22 -11.86
C LYS A 69 -13.20 -41.89 -11.32
N SER A 70 -14.12 -41.07 -10.89
CA SER A 70 -13.98 -39.76 -10.22
C SER A 70 -13.30 -39.90 -8.87
N THR A 71 -12.10 -39.35 -8.77
CA THR A 71 -11.57 -38.80 -7.51
C THR A 71 -12.03 -37.34 -7.47
N LYS A 72 -12.81 -36.97 -6.45
CA LYS A 72 -13.34 -35.60 -6.28
C LYS A 72 -12.19 -34.59 -6.19
N ILE A 73 -11.98 -33.87 -7.27
CA ILE A 73 -11.14 -32.67 -7.31
C ILE A 73 -11.98 -31.54 -6.69
N PRO A 74 -11.45 -30.76 -5.74
CA PRO A 74 -12.19 -29.62 -5.17
C PRO A 74 -12.62 -28.67 -6.28
N THR A 75 -13.84 -28.21 -6.21
CA THR A 75 -14.48 -27.41 -7.25
C THR A 75 -13.72 -26.08 -7.46
N THR A 76 -13.50 -25.74 -8.71
CA THR A 76 -12.86 -24.52 -9.21
C THR A 76 -13.33 -23.22 -8.53
N LYS A 77 -14.52 -23.23 -7.90
CA LYS A 77 -15.06 -22.09 -7.12
C LYS A 77 -14.43 -21.93 -5.75
N GLU A 78 -14.10 -23.01 -5.05
CA GLU A 78 -13.42 -22.93 -3.73
C GLU A 78 -11.96 -22.51 -3.87
N GLN A 79 -11.25 -23.07 -4.84
CA GLN A 79 -9.87 -22.65 -5.15
C GLN A 79 -9.77 -21.21 -5.61
N LYS A 80 -10.74 -20.71 -6.39
CA LYS A 80 -10.82 -19.32 -6.82
C LYS A 80 -11.14 -18.40 -5.64
N ARG A 81 -12.02 -18.79 -4.73
CA ARG A 81 -12.39 -18.03 -3.53
C ARG A 81 -11.23 -17.97 -2.52
N GLU A 82 -10.49 -19.06 -2.36
CA GLU A 82 -9.30 -19.11 -1.50
C GLU A 82 -8.17 -18.25 -2.05
N LYS A 83 -7.98 -18.23 -3.38
CA LYS A 83 -7.01 -17.38 -4.05
C LYS A 83 -7.40 -15.89 -4.01
N ASP A 84 -8.70 -15.59 -4.11
CA ASP A 84 -9.22 -14.22 -4.08
C ASP A 84 -9.10 -13.58 -2.70
N ASN A 85 -9.39 -14.31 -1.62
CA ASN A 85 -9.23 -13.80 -0.24
C ASN A 85 -7.77 -13.64 0.17
N PHE A 86 -6.93 -14.58 -0.21
CA PHE A 86 -5.49 -14.51 -0.01
C PHE A 86 -4.87 -13.30 -0.72
N SER A 87 -5.25 -13.06 -1.98
CA SER A 87 -4.79 -11.93 -2.78
C SER A 87 -5.17 -10.59 -2.17
N LYS A 88 -6.38 -10.44 -1.60
CA LYS A 88 -6.88 -9.18 -1.05
C LYS A 88 -6.06 -8.67 0.13
N ILE A 89 -5.71 -9.54 1.08
CA ILE A 89 -4.92 -9.13 2.27
C ILE A 89 -3.49 -8.77 1.88
N ALA A 90 -2.83 -9.59 1.07
CA ALA A 90 -1.48 -9.34 0.61
C ALA A 90 -1.41 -8.11 -0.29
N LEU A 91 -2.38 -7.97 -1.20
CA LEU A 91 -2.50 -6.85 -2.13
C LEU A 91 -2.77 -5.53 -1.40
N ALA A 92 -3.65 -5.53 -0.38
CA ALA A 92 -4.00 -4.32 0.34
C ALA A 92 -2.81 -3.71 1.10
N ASN A 93 -1.96 -4.53 1.72
CA ASN A 93 -0.92 -4.03 2.61
C ASN A 93 0.44 -3.79 1.94
N TYR A 94 0.77 -4.55 0.90
CA TYR A 94 2.13 -4.52 0.33
C TYR A 94 2.17 -4.38 -1.18
N LEU A 95 1.16 -4.87 -1.88
CA LEU A 95 1.11 -4.88 -3.33
C LEU A 95 0.17 -3.80 -3.89
N GLY A 96 -0.90 -3.49 -3.15
CA GLY A 96 -1.97 -2.58 -3.54
C GLY A 96 -2.80 -3.15 -4.69
N ASP A 97 -4.07 -3.34 -4.47
CA ASP A 97 -4.99 -3.76 -5.53
C ASP A 97 -5.26 -2.56 -6.47
N GLU A 98 -4.82 -2.68 -7.71
CA GLU A 98 -5.10 -1.71 -8.78
C GLU A 98 -6.38 -2.09 -9.54
N SER A 99 -7.03 -3.20 -9.17
CA SER A 99 -8.15 -3.80 -9.91
C SER A 99 -9.50 -3.11 -9.69
N ALA A 100 -9.65 -2.29 -8.65
CA ALA A 100 -10.87 -1.55 -8.42
C ALA A 100 -11.04 -0.47 -9.49
N PHE A 101 -12.22 -0.38 -10.09
CA PHE A 101 -12.59 0.73 -10.96
C PHE A 101 -12.47 2.04 -10.18
N ASN A 102 -11.36 2.71 -10.36
CA ASN A 102 -11.04 3.96 -9.69
C ASN A 102 -10.68 5.02 -10.73
N PRO A 103 -11.58 5.96 -11.03
CA PRO A 103 -11.35 6.97 -12.06
C PRO A 103 -10.18 7.91 -11.71
N LEU A 104 -9.80 8.01 -10.43
CA LEU A 104 -8.66 8.80 -9.99
C LEU A 104 -7.34 8.01 -10.01
N GLY A 105 -7.37 6.67 -10.17
CA GLY A 105 -6.20 5.80 -10.10
C GLY A 105 -5.51 5.82 -8.74
N ILE A 106 -6.27 6.07 -7.67
CA ILE A 106 -5.80 6.03 -6.28
C ILE A 106 -6.15 4.67 -5.69
N SER A 107 -5.21 4.00 -5.10
CA SER A 107 -5.41 2.71 -4.44
C SER A 107 -4.95 2.74 -2.98
N SER A 108 -5.41 1.79 -2.20
CA SER A 108 -4.89 1.54 -0.86
C SER A 108 -3.40 1.22 -0.91
N TYR A 109 -2.64 1.64 0.13
CA TYR A 109 -1.17 1.45 0.13
C TYR A 109 -0.72 0.64 1.34
N LYS A 110 -0.65 1.23 2.52
CA LYS A 110 -0.40 0.54 3.79
C LYS A 110 -1.74 0.24 4.46
N MET A 111 -1.73 -0.39 5.62
CA MET A 111 -2.95 -0.69 6.38
C MET A 111 -3.78 0.56 6.65
N ASN A 112 -5.07 0.53 6.33
CA ASN A 112 -6.04 1.58 6.66
C ASN A 112 -6.85 1.11 7.85
N TYR A 113 -6.66 1.71 9.01
CA TYR A 113 -7.29 1.27 10.25
C TYR A 113 -7.82 2.41 11.11
N PHE A 114 -8.81 2.09 11.92
CA PHE A 114 -9.36 2.95 12.97
C PHE A 114 -9.43 2.15 14.27
N LEU A 115 -8.65 2.55 15.28
CA LEU A 115 -8.47 1.88 16.57
C LEU A 115 -9.01 2.79 17.68
N PRO A 116 -10.32 2.77 17.97
CA PRO A 116 -10.91 3.61 19.01
C PRO A 116 -10.36 3.29 20.39
N PHE A 117 -9.96 2.05 20.65
CA PHE A 117 -9.41 1.64 21.93
C PHE A 117 -7.89 1.43 21.79
N SER A 118 -7.13 2.39 22.27
CA SER A 118 -5.68 2.33 22.29
C SER A 118 -5.17 2.75 23.67
N HIS A 119 -4.50 1.82 24.37
CA HIS A 119 -4.00 2.01 25.72
C HIS A 119 -2.49 1.88 25.77
N THR A 120 -1.83 2.78 26.51
CA THR A 120 -0.37 2.76 26.72
C THR A 120 -0.01 2.51 28.19
N ASN A 121 1.13 1.86 28.43
CA ASN A 121 1.65 1.65 29.78
C ASN A 121 2.07 2.96 30.47
N LYS A 122 2.40 4.01 29.70
CA LYS A 122 2.80 5.34 30.18
C LYS A 122 1.79 6.40 29.79
N LYS A 123 1.67 7.45 30.61
CA LYS A 123 0.89 8.62 30.22
C LYS A 123 1.61 9.39 29.12
N LEU A 124 0.88 9.73 28.07
CA LEU A 124 1.31 10.60 26.99
C LEU A 124 0.41 11.84 27.01
N SER A 125 0.98 13.01 27.28
CA SER A 125 0.19 14.25 27.50
C SER A 125 -0.97 14.00 28.47
N ASP A 126 -0.66 13.40 29.65
CA ASP A 126 -1.57 13.11 30.77
C ASP A 126 -2.65 12.02 30.52
N SER A 127 -2.67 11.39 29.37
CA SER A 127 -3.57 10.27 29.07
C SER A 127 -2.81 8.99 28.75
N LYS A 128 -3.40 7.84 29.13
CA LYS A 128 -2.97 6.51 28.68
C LYS A 128 -3.85 6.00 27.53
N ASN A 129 -4.98 6.64 27.30
CA ASN A 129 -5.97 6.20 26.31
C ASN A 129 -6.06 7.21 25.16
N GLU A 130 -6.01 6.69 23.94
CA GLU A 130 -6.10 7.47 22.70
C GLU A 130 -6.93 6.67 21.68
N VAL A 131 -7.35 7.35 20.63
CA VAL A 131 -7.74 6.74 19.37
C VAL A 131 -6.54 6.79 18.45
N LYS A 132 -6.18 5.69 17.80
CA LYS A 132 -5.13 5.64 16.79
C LYS A 132 -5.74 5.28 15.44
N PHE A 133 -5.47 6.04 14.39
CA PHE A 133 -5.92 5.68 13.05
C PHE A 133 -4.88 5.99 12.00
N GLN A 134 -4.98 5.28 10.88
CA GLN A 134 -4.09 5.45 9.74
C GLN A 134 -4.88 5.44 8.45
N ILE A 135 -4.55 6.39 7.59
CA ILE A 135 -5.00 6.46 6.20
C ILE A 135 -3.78 6.37 5.31
N SER A 136 -3.79 5.46 4.36
CA SER A 136 -2.67 5.25 3.46
C SER A 136 -3.16 4.94 2.05
N ILE A 137 -2.70 5.75 1.11
CA ILE A 137 -3.05 5.68 -0.31
C ILE A 137 -1.81 5.79 -1.17
N LYS A 138 -1.89 5.28 -2.39
CA LYS A 138 -0.89 5.50 -3.44
C LYS A 138 -1.55 5.76 -4.78
N LYS A 139 -0.82 6.42 -5.68
CA LYS A 139 -1.19 6.63 -7.07
C LYS A 139 -0.05 6.19 -7.97
N ARG A 140 -0.34 5.35 -8.97
CA ARG A 140 0.61 5.04 -10.03
C ARG A 140 0.73 6.25 -10.95
N LEU A 141 1.95 6.72 -11.18
CA LEU A 141 2.26 7.87 -12.04
C LEU A 141 2.67 7.40 -13.43
N PHE A 142 3.59 6.43 -13.49
CA PHE A 142 4.20 5.92 -14.71
C PHE A 142 4.44 4.41 -14.60
N GLU A 143 4.64 3.74 -15.72
CA GLU A 143 5.13 2.36 -15.76
C GLU A 143 6.04 2.17 -16.97
N ASN A 144 6.98 1.26 -16.85
CA ASN A 144 7.87 0.77 -17.91
C ASN A 144 8.65 1.88 -18.65
N LEU A 145 9.14 2.89 -17.92
CA LEU A 145 9.96 3.97 -18.50
C LEU A 145 11.37 3.49 -18.86
N LEU A 146 11.90 2.50 -18.12
CA LEU A 146 13.23 1.92 -18.31
C LEU A 146 13.20 0.62 -19.12
N GLY A 147 12.01 0.07 -19.42
CA GLY A 147 11.86 -1.22 -20.11
C GLY A 147 12.06 -2.43 -19.18
N LEU A 148 11.89 -2.26 -17.86
CA LEU A 148 12.05 -3.28 -16.82
C LEU A 148 10.71 -3.67 -16.18
N ASP A 149 9.59 -3.32 -16.79
CA ASP A 149 8.23 -3.47 -16.27
C ASP A 149 8.03 -2.80 -14.89
N GLU A 150 8.87 -1.82 -14.58
CA GLU A 150 8.84 -1.08 -13.32
C GLU A 150 7.66 -0.10 -13.27
N LYS A 151 7.16 0.13 -12.04
CA LYS A 151 6.03 1.02 -11.77
C LYS A 151 6.43 2.12 -10.79
N TYR A 152 6.08 3.35 -11.11
CA TYR A 152 6.38 4.55 -10.33
C TYR A 152 5.15 5.02 -9.57
N TYR A 153 5.31 5.25 -8.28
CA TYR A 153 4.21 5.62 -7.40
C TYR A 153 4.49 6.87 -6.59
N LEU A 154 3.43 7.62 -6.35
CA LEU A 154 3.36 8.59 -5.27
C LEU A 154 2.48 8.00 -4.16
N GLY A 155 3.04 7.84 -2.97
CA GLY A 155 2.38 7.34 -1.79
C GLY A 155 2.16 8.45 -0.76
N TYR A 156 1.11 8.32 0.04
CA TYR A 156 0.88 9.15 1.20
C TYR A 156 0.32 8.30 2.33
N THR A 157 0.92 8.42 3.51
CA THR A 157 0.41 7.79 4.73
C THR A 157 0.32 8.83 5.82
N GLN A 158 -0.80 8.85 6.52
CA GLN A 158 -1.00 9.64 7.73
C GLN A 158 -1.39 8.71 8.87
N THR A 159 -0.68 8.81 9.99
CA THR A 159 -1.04 8.16 11.24
C THR A 159 -1.33 9.23 12.28
N SER A 160 -2.44 9.10 12.99
CA SER A 160 -2.90 10.11 13.97
C SER A 160 -3.17 9.46 15.31
N TRP A 161 -2.77 10.14 16.37
CA TRP A 161 -3.03 9.79 17.77
C TRP A 161 -3.91 10.89 18.36
N TRP A 162 -5.18 10.55 18.59
CA TRP A 162 -6.24 11.45 18.95
C TRP A 162 -6.69 11.20 20.40
N GLN A 163 -6.55 12.17 21.27
CA GLN A 163 -6.99 12.09 22.66
C GLN A 163 -8.49 12.37 22.80
N LEU A 164 -9.32 11.62 22.05
CA LEU A 164 -10.77 11.78 21.97
C LEU A 164 -11.45 11.81 23.34
N TYR A 165 -10.90 11.08 24.31
CA TYR A 165 -11.49 10.93 25.65
C TYR A 165 -11.11 12.03 26.63
N LYS A 166 -10.33 13.03 26.20
CA LYS A 166 -9.98 14.21 26.98
C LYS A 166 -10.93 15.38 26.69
N HIS A 167 -10.97 16.31 27.64
CA HIS A 167 -11.61 17.61 27.39
C HIS A 167 -11.00 18.27 26.16
N SER A 168 -11.81 18.86 25.27
CA SER A 168 -11.42 19.44 23.98
C SER A 168 -10.86 18.46 22.95
N SER A 169 -10.78 17.17 23.26
CA SER A 169 -10.40 16.07 22.32
C SER A 169 -9.25 16.42 21.36
N PRO A 170 -8.04 16.83 21.84
CA PRO A 170 -6.97 17.30 20.96
C PRO A 170 -6.29 16.12 20.23
N PHE A 171 -5.77 16.39 19.03
CA PHE A 171 -4.76 15.52 18.44
C PHE A 171 -3.43 15.70 19.19
N ARG A 172 -2.91 14.62 19.75
CA ARG A 172 -1.60 14.64 20.41
C ARG A 172 -0.48 14.65 19.38
N GLU A 173 -0.62 13.86 18.32
CA GLU A 173 0.39 13.70 17.29
C GLU A 173 -0.26 13.33 15.97
N ASN A 174 0.34 13.79 14.88
CA ASN A 174 0.10 13.32 13.53
C ASN A 174 1.46 13.03 12.89
N SER A 175 1.57 11.95 12.14
CA SER A 175 2.73 11.64 11.31
C SER A 175 2.29 11.68 9.85
N TYR A 176 2.91 12.53 9.06
CA TYR A 176 2.67 12.73 7.63
C TYR A 176 3.84 12.11 6.86
N GLN A 177 3.54 11.18 5.96
CA GLN A 177 4.54 10.39 5.23
C GLN A 177 4.28 10.44 3.72
N PRO A 178 4.60 11.54 3.03
CA PRO A 178 4.68 11.55 1.58
C PRO A 178 5.87 10.72 1.11
N GLU A 179 5.67 9.94 0.04
CA GLU A 179 6.59 8.94 -0.41
C GLU A 179 6.57 8.83 -1.94
N PHE A 180 7.76 8.79 -2.55
CA PHE A 180 7.91 8.44 -3.96
C PHE A 180 8.72 7.15 -4.06
N PHE A 181 8.23 6.17 -4.83
CA PHE A 181 8.93 4.91 -4.98
C PHE A 181 8.72 4.27 -6.35
N VAL A 182 9.65 3.40 -6.68
CA VAL A 182 9.63 2.58 -7.89
C VAL A 182 9.64 1.11 -7.47
N ASP A 183 8.69 0.35 -7.99
CA ASP A 183 8.60 -1.10 -7.84
C ASP A 183 9.11 -1.78 -9.11
N PHE A 184 10.14 -2.60 -8.94
CA PHE A 184 10.68 -3.47 -9.98
C PHE A 184 10.18 -4.89 -9.75
N PRO A 185 9.39 -5.49 -10.66
CA PRO A 185 8.99 -6.88 -10.53
C PRO A 185 10.23 -7.78 -10.69
N ILE A 186 10.35 -8.78 -9.81
CA ILE A 186 11.42 -9.76 -9.90
C ILE A 186 10.77 -11.13 -10.15
N HIS A 187 11.08 -11.72 -11.29
CA HIS A 187 10.64 -13.06 -11.65
C HIS A 187 11.80 -14.05 -11.56
N PHE A 188 11.59 -15.15 -10.87
CA PHE A 188 12.52 -16.29 -10.89
C PHE A 188 11.86 -17.44 -11.63
N ASP A 189 12.50 -17.94 -12.67
CA ASP A 189 12.00 -19.06 -13.46
C ASP A 189 11.78 -20.31 -12.56
N GLY A 190 10.58 -20.90 -12.66
CA GLY A 190 10.21 -22.12 -11.93
C GLY A 190 9.70 -21.89 -10.49
N TYR A 191 9.53 -20.65 -10.06
CA TYR A 191 8.99 -20.35 -8.73
C TYR A 191 7.80 -19.38 -8.81
N ASP A 192 6.63 -19.83 -8.37
CA ASP A 192 5.42 -18.99 -8.21
C ASP A 192 5.52 -18.12 -6.94
N TYR A 193 6.61 -17.36 -6.81
CA TYR A 193 6.77 -16.38 -5.74
C TYR A 193 6.49 -15.00 -6.30
N PHE A 194 5.72 -14.22 -5.55
CA PHE A 194 5.70 -12.80 -5.81
C PHE A 194 6.92 -12.16 -5.16
N ASN A 195 7.76 -11.55 -5.99
CA ASN A 195 8.91 -10.80 -5.53
C ASN A 195 8.96 -9.45 -6.24
N ASN A 196 9.27 -8.41 -5.50
CA ASN A 196 9.60 -7.11 -6.06
C ASN A 196 10.82 -6.53 -5.35
N LEU A 197 11.50 -5.63 -6.02
CA LEU A 197 12.44 -4.70 -5.41
C LEU A 197 11.79 -3.31 -5.44
N ARG A 198 11.64 -2.68 -4.28
CA ARG A 198 11.18 -1.31 -4.16
C ARG A 198 12.33 -0.41 -3.75
N LEU A 199 12.53 0.67 -4.50
CA LEU A 199 13.43 1.75 -4.14
C LEU A 199 12.62 3.03 -3.97
N GLY A 200 12.82 3.77 -2.89
CA GLY A 200 12.00 4.94 -2.62
C GLY A 200 12.68 6.01 -1.78
N PHE A 201 12.08 7.20 -1.87
CA PHE A 201 12.33 8.33 -0.99
C PHE A 201 11.10 8.53 -0.12
N LEU A 202 11.29 8.61 1.19
CA LEU A 202 10.27 8.81 2.18
C LEU A 202 10.61 10.00 3.06
N HIS A 203 9.78 11.03 3.03
CA HIS A 203 9.75 12.06 4.04
C HIS A 203 8.75 11.69 5.13
N GLU A 204 9.09 11.94 6.38
CA GLU A 204 8.16 11.80 7.50
C GLU A 204 8.32 12.98 8.44
N SER A 205 7.21 13.66 8.75
CA SER A 205 7.17 14.81 9.67
C SER A 205 5.89 14.81 10.49
N ASN A 206 5.93 15.49 11.62
CA ASN A 206 4.73 15.68 12.44
C ASN A 206 4.00 17.00 12.19
N GLY A 207 4.52 17.86 11.30
CA GLY A 207 3.90 19.11 10.92
C GLY A 207 3.79 20.14 12.05
N ARG A 208 4.59 19.98 13.12
CA ARG A 208 4.67 20.96 14.18
C ARG A 208 5.75 21.98 13.86
N ASP A 209 5.53 23.20 14.32
CA ASP A 209 6.58 24.21 14.36
C ASP A 209 7.63 23.88 15.44
N ASP A 210 8.71 24.63 15.44
CA ASP A 210 9.86 24.37 16.33
C ASP A 210 9.64 24.95 17.73
N ASP A 211 8.48 25.54 18.01
CA ASP A 211 8.11 26.00 19.32
C ASP A 211 8.12 24.83 20.32
N HIS A 212 8.93 24.98 21.36
CA HIS A 212 9.10 23.99 22.43
C HIS A 212 9.75 22.67 22.00
N GLU A 213 10.61 22.67 21.00
CA GLU A 213 11.33 21.46 20.52
C GLU A 213 10.37 20.31 20.18
N GLN A 214 9.22 20.62 19.56
CA GLN A 214 8.21 19.62 19.18
C GLN A 214 8.25 19.23 17.72
N SER A 215 8.97 19.96 16.87
CA SER A 215 9.19 19.61 15.47
C SER A 215 9.92 18.29 15.36
N ARG A 216 9.42 17.39 14.52
CA ARG A 216 10.05 16.12 14.21
C ARG A 216 9.91 15.85 12.73
N SER A 217 11.07 15.66 12.08
CA SER A 217 11.12 15.28 10.68
C SER A 217 12.34 14.42 10.37
N TRP A 218 12.28 13.64 9.32
CA TRP A 218 13.42 12.96 8.73
C TRP A 218 13.16 12.50 7.30
N ASN A 219 14.22 12.47 6.52
CA ASN A 219 14.23 12.06 5.14
C ASN A 219 15.01 10.76 4.99
N ARG A 220 14.48 9.81 4.21
CA ARG A 220 15.09 8.49 4.02
C ARG A 220 15.08 8.08 2.55
N LEU A 221 16.22 7.58 2.08
CA LEU A 221 16.26 6.70 0.91
C LEU A 221 16.16 5.27 1.42
N TYR A 222 15.31 4.46 0.83
CA TYR A 222 15.15 3.09 1.26
C TYR A 222 15.11 2.11 0.11
N ALA A 223 15.47 0.87 0.44
CA ALA A 223 15.25 -0.30 -0.39
C ALA A 223 14.47 -1.33 0.41
N SER A 224 13.49 -1.97 -0.22
CA SER A 224 12.76 -3.09 0.34
C SER A 224 12.45 -4.12 -0.72
N THR A 225 12.24 -5.35 -0.29
CA THR A 225 11.79 -6.41 -1.18
C THR A 225 10.63 -7.16 -0.52
N THR A 226 9.71 -7.68 -1.31
CA THR A 226 8.58 -8.46 -0.83
C THR A 226 8.75 -9.90 -1.32
N PHE A 227 8.79 -10.84 -0.38
CA PHE A 227 8.77 -12.26 -0.65
C PHE A 227 7.45 -12.84 -0.15
N LEU A 228 6.64 -13.32 -1.07
CA LEU A 228 5.40 -14.01 -0.75
C LEU A 228 5.50 -15.46 -1.22
N TYR A 229 5.54 -16.39 -0.27
CA TYR A 229 5.53 -17.82 -0.55
C TYR A 229 4.35 -18.49 0.14
N LYS A 230 3.43 -19.04 -0.66
CA LYS A 230 2.16 -19.59 -0.15
C LYS A 230 1.46 -18.55 0.74
N ARG A 231 1.42 -18.78 2.05
CA ARG A 231 0.77 -17.94 3.06
C ARG A 231 1.75 -17.09 3.88
N PHE A 232 3.04 -17.20 3.58
CA PHE A 232 4.08 -16.49 4.33
C PHE A 232 4.59 -15.29 3.53
N LEU A 233 4.62 -14.16 4.21
CA LEU A 233 5.10 -12.88 3.69
C LEU A 233 6.33 -12.47 4.49
N ILE A 234 7.39 -12.07 3.79
CA ILE A 234 8.60 -11.49 4.40
C ILE A 234 8.94 -10.22 3.64
N VAL A 235 9.00 -9.10 4.34
CA VAL A 235 9.32 -7.79 3.75
C VAL A 235 10.42 -7.13 4.55
N PRO A 236 11.71 -7.41 4.26
CA PRO A 236 12.82 -6.64 4.79
C PRO A 236 12.88 -5.27 4.13
N ARG A 237 13.26 -4.26 4.90
CA ARG A 237 13.49 -2.90 4.45
C ARG A 237 14.71 -2.34 5.16
N ILE A 238 15.58 -1.69 4.39
CA ILE A 238 16.74 -0.93 4.88
C ILE A 238 16.62 0.50 4.42
N TRP A 239 17.16 1.43 5.17
CA TRP A 239 17.17 2.84 4.79
C TRP A 239 18.44 3.55 5.21
N TYR A 240 18.74 4.59 4.45
CA TYR A 240 19.73 5.60 4.75
C TYR A 240 19.02 6.90 5.08
N ARG A 241 19.32 7.48 6.24
CA ARG A 241 18.81 8.81 6.60
C ARG A 241 19.60 9.87 5.85
N ILE A 242 18.93 10.78 5.21
CA ILE A 242 19.52 11.99 4.65
C ILE A 242 19.60 13.00 5.78
N ASN A 243 20.80 13.34 6.19
CA ASN A 243 21.03 14.33 7.25
C ASN A 243 20.64 15.72 6.73
N GLU A 244 20.07 16.51 7.61
CA GLU A 244 19.80 17.92 7.34
C GLU A 244 21.09 18.72 7.55
N ASP A 245 21.43 19.60 6.58
CA ASP A 245 22.70 20.34 6.61
C ASP A 245 22.70 21.47 7.66
N GLY A 246 23.87 21.71 8.26
CA GLY A 246 24.20 23.00 8.87
C GLY A 246 23.69 23.26 10.29
N GLY A 247 23.47 22.25 11.09
CA GLY A 247 23.12 22.42 12.53
C GLY A 247 21.62 22.65 12.78
N SER A 248 20.78 22.43 11.78
CA SER A 248 19.33 22.48 11.86
C SER A 248 18.66 21.11 12.05
N ASP A 249 19.44 20.06 12.35
CA ASP A 249 18.85 18.72 12.60
C ASP A 249 18.15 18.70 13.96
N ASP A 250 16.82 18.82 13.92
CA ASP A 250 15.97 18.81 15.13
C ASP A 250 15.96 17.45 15.84
N ASN A 251 16.48 16.38 15.18
CA ASN A 251 16.34 15.02 15.64
C ASN A 251 17.63 14.19 15.49
N PRO A 252 18.80 14.63 15.98
CA PRO A 252 20.09 13.98 15.71
C PRO A 252 20.19 12.56 16.26
N ALA A 253 19.38 12.21 17.26
CA ALA A 253 19.35 10.88 17.87
C ALA A 253 18.34 9.91 17.22
N MET A 254 17.63 10.31 16.17
CA MET A 254 16.53 9.52 15.61
C MET A 254 16.99 8.13 15.15
N GLU A 255 18.12 8.03 14.42
CA GLU A 255 18.65 6.75 13.97
C GLU A 255 19.05 5.83 15.13
N HIS A 256 19.48 6.39 16.27
CA HIS A 256 19.83 5.61 17.44
C HIS A 256 18.62 4.82 17.97
N TYR A 257 17.40 5.39 17.92
CA TYR A 257 16.18 4.76 18.42
C TYR A 257 15.39 4.03 17.33
N MET A 258 15.35 4.58 16.12
CA MET A 258 14.56 4.05 14.99
C MET A 258 15.35 3.04 14.16
N GLY A 259 16.70 3.05 14.25
CA GLY A 259 17.56 2.18 13.44
C GLY A 259 17.54 2.51 11.96
N ASN A 260 18.12 1.58 11.18
CA ASN A 260 18.23 1.67 9.71
C ASN A 260 17.62 0.45 9.01
N PHE A 261 16.90 -0.39 9.77
CA PHE A 261 16.39 -1.67 9.28
C PHE A 261 15.10 -2.05 9.99
N ASP A 262 14.16 -2.60 9.24
CA ASP A 262 13.03 -3.38 9.76
C ASP A 262 12.73 -4.59 8.87
N VAL A 263 11.98 -5.54 9.44
CA VAL A 263 11.41 -6.66 8.69
C VAL A 263 9.97 -6.90 9.14
N ASN A 264 9.08 -7.08 8.18
CA ASN A 264 7.73 -7.54 8.40
C ASN A 264 7.64 -9.02 8.06
N LEU A 265 7.10 -9.80 8.99
CA LEU A 265 6.87 -11.23 8.87
C LEU A 265 5.37 -11.48 8.96
N GLY A 266 4.75 -11.89 7.86
CA GLY A 266 3.32 -12.08 7.74
C GLY A 266 2.93 -13.54 7.57
N TYR A 267 1.80 -13.92 8.15
CA TYR A 267 1.06 -15.13 7.84
C TYR A 267 -0.37 -14.77 7.44
N LEU A 268 -0.80 -15.26 6.28
CA LEU A 268 -2.10 -14.95 5.68
C LEU A 268 -3.00 -16.19 5.74
N GLY A 269 -3.98 -16.17 6.64
CA GLY A 269 -5.04 -17.18 6.72
C GLY A 269 -6.14 -16.94 5.68
N ASN A 270 -7.22 -17.71 5.74
CA ASN A 270 -8.38 -17.49 4.85
C ASN A 270 -9.14 -16.23 5.24
N ASP A 271 -9.43 -16.10 6.55
CA ASP A 271 -10.23 -15.02 7.09
C ASP A 271 -9.44 -14.18 8.10
N PHE A 272 -8.13 -14.45 8.27
CA PHE A 272 -7.30 -13.75 9.23
C PHE A 272 -5.89 -13.53 8.69
N PHE A 273 -5.20 -12.57 9.27
CA PHE A 273 -3.76 -12.42 9.09
C PHE A 273 -3.07 -12.13 10.42
N ILE A 274 -1.80 -12.46 10.47
CA ILE A 274 -0.88 -12.05 11.53
C ILE A 274 0.32 -11.41 10.83
N ASN A 275 0.72 -10.22 11.27
CA ASN A 275 1.95 -9.57 10.82
C ASN A 275 2.78 -9.17 12.03
N THR A 276 4.07 -9.37 11.95
CA THR A 276 5.02 -8.94 12.97
C THR A 276 6.09 -8.07 12.36
N MET A 277 6.14 -6.81 12.74
CA MET A 277 7.23 -5.90 12.38
C MET A 277 8.30 -5.96 13.47
N LEU A 278 9.53 -6.21 13.06
CA LEU A 278 10.73 -6.16 13.91
C LEU A 278 11.64 -5.05 13.40
N ARG A 279 11.93 -4.08 14.24
CA ARG A 279 12.85 -2.98 13.95
C ARG A 279 13.97 -2.94 14.97
N ASN A 280 15.20 -2.69 14.51
CA ASN A 280 16.36 -2.68 15.39
C ASN A 280 17.47 -1.75 14.83
N ASN A 281 18.24 -1.12 15.74
CA ASN A 281 19.37 -0.28 15.36
C ASN A 281 20.67 -1.07 15.17
N LEU A 282 20.64 -2.40 15.34
CA LEU A 282 21.78 -3.32 15.19
C LEU A 282 23.02 -2.93 16.03
N ASN A 283 22.84 -2.10 17.06
CA ASN A 283 23.90 -1.71 17.97
C ASN A 283 23.89 -2.59 19.22
N PHE A 284 24.78 -3.56 19.29
CA PHE A 284 24.82 -4.54 20.38
C PHE A 284 25.07 -3.94 21.77
N SER A 285 25.76 -2.79 21.87
CA SER A 285 26.06 -2.13 23.14
C SER A 285 24.95 -1.19 23.61
N ARG A 286 24.20 -0.60 22.66
CA ARG A 286 23.12 0.35 22.92
C ARG A 286 21.87 -0.02 22.10
N ASN A 287 21.46 -1.28 22.24
CA ASN A 287 20.37 -1.83 21.47
C ASN A 287 19.06 -1.08 21.70
N LYS A 288 18.45 -0.62 20.61
CA LYS A 288 17.14 0.01 20.55
C LYS A 288 16.35 -0.58 19.38
N GLY A 289 15.05 -0.63 19.54
CA GLY A 289 14.19 -1.14 18.49
C GLY A 289 12.75 -1.22 18.94
N ALA A 290 11.94 -1.89 18.15
CA ALA A 290 10.52 -2.10 18.40
C ALA A 290 10.05 -3.43 17.81
N VAL A 291 9.02 -3.97 18.44
CA VAL A 291 8.21 -5.07 17.93
C VAL A 291 6.78 -4.58 17.84
N GLN A 292 6.14 -4.78 16.69
CA GLN A 292 4.69 -4.60 16.52
C GLN A 292 4.10 -5.90 16.02
N VAL A 293 2.99 -6.30 16.63
CA VAL A 293 2.21 -7.47 16.19
C VAL A 293 0.81 -7.00 15.83
N ASP A 294 0.40 -7.33 14.63
CA ASP A 294 -0.87 -7.00 14.03
C ASP A 294 -1.66 -8.28 13.77
N VAL A 295 -2.89 -8.33 14.24
CA VAL A 295 -3.80 -9.46 14.01
C VAL A 295 -5.12 -8.92 13.47
N GLY A 296 -5.54 -9.41 12.33
CA GLY A 296 -6.83 -9.07 11.73
C GLY A 296 -7.67 -10.31 11.48
N TYR A 297 -8.99 -10.22 11.72
CA TYR A 297 -9.95 -11.27 11.44
C TYR A 297 -11.16 -10.70 10.70
N ASP A 298 -11.42 -11.19 9.47
CA ASP A 298 -12.55 -10.77 8.64
C ASP A 298 -13.82 -11.57 9.03
N ILE A 299 -14.58 -11.02 9.98
CA ILE A 299 -15.77 -11.68 10.52
C ILE A 299 -16.87 -11.81 9.46
N PHE A 300 -16.97 -10.87 8.55
CA PHE A 300 -18.10 -10.76 7.62
C PHE A 300 -17.73 -11.14 6.17
N ASN A 301 -16.47 -11.53 5.91
CA ASN A 301 -15.97 -11.82 4.55
C ASN A 301 -16.20 -10.66 3.56
N ASN A 302 -16.07 -9.42 4.03
CA ASN A 302 -16.34 -8.22 3.25
C ASN A 302 -15.18 -7.22 3.19
N GLY A 303 -13.98 -7.63 3.68
CA GLY A 303 -12.79 -6.78 3.71
C GLY A 303 -12.71 -5.84 4.92
N ILE A 304 -13.64 -5.94 5.88
CA ILE A 304 -13.57 -5.24 7.15
C ILE A 304 -13.11 -6.23 8.22
N TYR A 305 -11.91 -6.00 8.73
CA TYR A 305 -11.28 -6.86 9.73
C TYR A 305 -11.50 -6.28 11.12
N TYR A 306 -11.87 -7.10 12.06
CA TYR A 306 -11.60 -6.80 13.47
C TYR A 306 -10.09 -6.85 13.66
N TYR A 307 -9.52 -5.77 14.19
CA TYR A 307 -8.08 -5.56 14.15
C TYR A 307 -7.53 -5.24 15.54
N VAL A 308 -6.47 -5.95 15.91
CA VAL A 308 -5.71 -5.74 17.15
C VAL A 308 -4.26 -5.49 16.80
N GLN A 309 -3.69 -4.44 17.38
CA GLN A 309 -2.30 -4.07 17.26
C GLN A 309 -1.65 -4.02 18.64
N TYR A 310 -0.54 -4.73 18.80
CA TYR A 310 0.35 -4.63 19.95
C TYR A 310 1.68 -4.02 19.52
N PHE A 311 2.17 -3.05 20.28
CA PHE A 311 3.46 -2.39 20.05
C PHE A 311 4.28 -2.37 21.33
N ASN A 312 5.57 -2.70 21.24
CA ASN A 312 6.52 -2.54 22.33
C ASN A 312 7.88 -2.08 21.78
N GLY A 313 8.35 -0.94 22.24
CA GLY A 313 9.64 -0.40 21.83
C GLY A 313 9.67 1.10 21.71
N TYR A 314 10.55 1.57 20.83
CA TYR A 314 10.79 2.98 20.54
C TYR A 314 10.12 3.36 19.21
N GLY A 315 9.73 4.64 19.05
CA GLY A 315 9.20 5.14 17.79
C GLY A 315 7.78 4.65 17.46
N ASP A 316 6.89 4.60 18.46
CA ASP A 316 5.46 4.44 18.23
C ASP A 316 4.88 5.67 17.51
N SER A 317 5.37 6.87 17.87
CA SER A 317 5.07 8.14 17.19
C SER A 317 6.35 8.98 17.09
N LEU A 318 6.39 9.97 16.18
CA LEU A 318 7.57 10.80 15.98
C LEU A 318 7.93 11.63 17.22
N ILE A 319 6.96 12.25 17.85
CA ILE A 319 7.21 13.07 19.04
C ILE A 319 7.78 12.26 20.21
N ASP A 320 7.49 10.97 20.26
CA ASP A 320 7.93 10.06 21.30
C ASP A 320 8.96 9.03 20.79
N TYR A 321 9.69 9.32 19.69
CA TYR A 321 10.58 8.35 19.05
C TYR A 321 11.65 7.81 20.01
N ASN A 322 12.06 8.59 21.00
CA ASN A 322 13.06 8.26 22.01
C ASN A 322 12.49 7.69 23.32
N LYS A 323 11.16 7.52 23.42
CA LYS A 323 10.49 6.93 24.57
C LYS A 323 10.11 5.47 24.29
N ARG A 324 10.52 4.58 25.17
CA ARG A 324 10.03 3.19 25.11
C ARG A 324 8.61 3.12 25.62
N LEU A 325 7.71 2.66 24.76
CA LEU A 325 6.29 2.50 25.05
C LEU A 325 5.86 1.04 24.84
N GLU A 326 4.80 0.69 25.54
CA GLU A 326 4.00 -0.49 25.27
C GLU A 326 2.57 -0.02 25.05
N ARG A 327 1.99 -0.45 23.92
CA ARG A 327 0.65 -0.06 23.48
C ARG A 327 -0.11 -1.28 23.01
N ILE A 328 -1.36 -1.39 23.46
CA ILE A 328 -2.33 -2.29 22.88
C ILE A 328 -3.48 -1.47 22.30
N SER A 329 -3.90 -1.81 21.08
CA SER A 329 -4.96 -1.09 20.39
C SER A 329 -5.88 -2.08 19.70
N MET A 330 -7.18 -1.75 19.63
CA MET A 330 -8.18 -2.60 18.97
C MET A 330 -9.24 -1.77 18.26
N GLY A 331 -9.75 -2.29 17.17
CA GLY A 331 -10.76 -1.66 16.34
C GLY A 331 -10.92 -2.35 15.01
N PHE A 332 -10.87 -1.60 13.92
CA PHE A 332 -11.17 -2.11 12.59
C PHE A 332 -10.07 -1.72 11.60
N LEU A 333 -9.82 -2.63 10.66
CA LEU A 333 -8.98 -2.40 9.48
C LEU A 333 -9.85 -2.63 8.25
N ILE A 334 -9.67 -1.76 7.25
CA ILE A 334 -10.38 -1.84 5.97
C ILE A 334 -9.36 -2.25 4.91
N SER A 335 -9.66 -3.35 4.22
CA SER A 335 -8.89 -3.85 3.09
C SER A 335 -9.80 -3.92 1.86
N TYR A 336 -9.50 -3.12 0.84
CA TYR A 336 -10.17 -3.12 -0.45
C TYR A 336 -9.24 -3.61 -1.54
#